data_cc53820c2888bef1817718b38996da9a
#
_entry.id   cc53820c2888bef1817718b38996da9a
#
_cell.length_a   1.000
_cell.length_b   1.000
_cell.length_c   1.000
_cell.angle_alpha   90.00
_cell.angle_beta   90.00
_cell.angle_gamma   90.00
#
_symmetry.space_group_name_H-M   'P 1'
#
loop_
_entity.id
_entity.type
_entity.pdbx_description
1 polymer ?
#
loop_
_entity_poly.entity_id
_entity_poly.type
_entity_poly.pdbx_seq_one_letter_code
_entity_poly.pdbx_strand_id
1 'polypeptide(L)'
;MSKIQNRVPYRLPKPLYCDPEEIGERPSMEQVKEYIRLHETRLRRYEYLESLYEGFHDIFRQPDKADWKPDWRLAVNFPRYITDTFAGYGYGTPVKISHPDEAVSNAVEQFERNNEFSDVTMELVRYCSMYGHAWSYLYQDEQAQTNVTALTPKEFFCVYDDTMKKRAVFAVRYSRHEVGDYKGELYGEIITPKLVQFFDRGRIIPEREQANEYGRINAVEWQLNSIRMGLYEPVAGLIELFNHTLSEKGNDVDAFAEAILAVIGAEVEEKDLENMRDKRLVNLFGTENVKDALVQYLTKPSADGTQENLLNRLERLIYQIAMVANISDDSFGSAVSGVALAYKLWSTSNVVQTFNRKIEKSLRKMFKLWCSFGTNCSRADAYEDMDFQFSVNIPRNLQEETDTAVKADGLISKRTQLSLLSYVPDPDAEMEQIEKERQEDEARQAQSLYGGDVQAAVAILEAAGYTVSRKEVIEDGEEDTAEE
;
A
#
# COMPACT_ATOMS: atom_id res chain seq x y z
N MET A 1 -20.33 15.19 30.62
CA MET A 1 -19.80 15.48 29.27
C MET A 1 -18.33 15.11 29.29
N SER A 2 -17.98 13.96 28.72
CA SER A 2 -16.60 13.52 28.49
C SER A 2 -15.90 14.56 27.64
N LYS A 3 -14.76 15.05 28.08
CA LYS A 3 -13.89 15.86 27.25
C LYS A 3 -13.32 14.95 26.17
N ILE A 4 -14.04 14.79 25.05
CA ILE A 4 -13.46 14.29 23.81
C ILE A 4 -12.43 15.35 23.43
N GLN A 5 -11.20 15.13 23.87
CA GLN A 5 -10.09 15.93 23.41
C GLN A 5 -9.89 15.57 21.95
N ASN A 6 -10.18 16.50 21.04
CA ASN A 6 -9.69 16.48 19.68
C ASN A 6 -8.17 16.36 19.72
N ARG A 7 -7.68 15.14 19.73
CA ARG A 7 -6.26 14.85 19.74
C ARG A 7 -5.82 14.63 18.30
N VAL A 8 -5.45 15.69 17.62
CA VAL A 8 -4.28 15.63 16.74
C VAL A 8 -3.11 16.08 17.63
N PRO A 9 -2.47 15.18 18.36
CA PRO A 9 -1.63 15.57 19.49
C PRO A 9 -0.19 15.82 19.11
N TYR A 10 0.18 15.75 17.82
CA TYR A 10 1.59 15.78 17.46
C TYR A 10 1.83 16.63 16.22
N ARG A 11 2.98 17.27 16.23
CA ARG A 11 3.50 17.91 15.02
C ARG A 11 4.06 16.81 14.10
N LEU A 12 3.92 17.01 12.79
CA LEU A 12 4.53 16.14 11.79
C LEU A 12 6.03 16.01 12.01
N PRO A 13 6.62 14.82 11.81
CA PRO A 13 8.03 14.57 12.10
C PRO A 13 8.92 15.36 11.15
N LYS A 14 9.73 16.26 11.71
CA LYS A 14 10.80 16.92 10.94
C LYS A 14 12.01 15.99 10.89
N PRO A 15 12.89 16.07 9.86
CA PRO A 15 14.18 15.39 9.88
C PRO A 15 14.97 15.71 11.14
N LEU A 16 15.80 14.78 11.58
CA LEU A 16 16.79 15.02 12.64
C LEU A 16 18.04 15.59 11.98
N TYR A 17 18.62 16.58 12.58
CA TYR A 17 19.84 17.24 12.08
C TYR A 17 20.92 17.19 13.14
N CYS A 18 22.17 17.16 12.68
CA CYS A 18 23.37 17.24 13.51
C CYS A 18 24.45 18.07 12.82
N ASP A 19 25.42 18.53 13.58
CA ASP A 19 26.70 18.97 13.05
C ASP A 19 27.59 17.73 12.80
N PRO A 20 28.01 17.47 11.53
CA PRO A 20 28.87 16.33 11.22
C PRO A 20 30.23 16.37 11.96
N GLU A 21 30.75 17.57 12.29
CA GLU A 21 32.01 17.71 12.99
C GLU A 21 31.91 17.25 14.44
N GLU A 22 30.76 17.49 15.10
CA GLU A 22 30.50 17.03 16.47
C GLU A 22 30.28 15.52 16.56
N ILE A 23 29.68 14.91 15.55
CA ILE A 23 29.38 13.47 15.53
C ILE A 23 30.63 12.66 15.14
N GLY A 24 31.41 13.16 14.18
CA GLY A 24 32.57 12.45 13.66
C GLY A 24 32.20 11.19 12.85
N GLU A 25 33.19 10.35 12.58
CA GLU A 25 33.02 9.10 11.83
C GLU A 25 32.45 7.96 12.68
N ARG A 26 32.58 8.04 13.99
CA ARG A 26 32.17 7.03 14.99
C ARG A 26 31.29 7.68 16.06
N PRO A 27 29.98 7.75 15.84
CA PRO A 27 29.07 8.26 16.86
C PRO A 27 29.19 7.48 18.17
N SER A 28 29.30 8.19 19.28
CA SER A 28 29.28 7.55 20.61
C SER A 28 27.88 7.07 20.97
N MET A 29 27.78 6.04 21.82
CA MET A 29 26.48 5.56 22.29
C MET A 29 25.68 6.62 23.04
N GLU A 30 26.34 7.58 23.70
CA GLU A 30 25.69 8.68 24.41
C GLU A 30 24.98 9.61 23.42
N GLN A 31 25.67 10.02 22.34
CA GLN A 31 25.10 10.82 21.26
C GLN A 31 23.92 10.07 20.61
N VAL A 32 24.09 8.80 20.28
CA VAL A 32 23.04 7.98 19.66
C VAL A 32 21.80 7.86 20.55
N LYS A 33 21.97 7.66 21.87
CA LYS A 33 20.86 7.62 22.83
C LYS A 33 20.05 8.91 22.87
N GLU A 34 20.69 10.05 22.66
CA GLU A 34 19.98 11.34 22.58
C GLU A 34 19.05 11.36 21.37
N TYR A 35 19.54 10.96 20.19
CA TYR A 35 18.70 10.87 18.98
C TYR A 35 17.61 9.80 19.09
N ILE A 36 17.89 8.66 19.72
CA ILE A 36 16.86 7.64 20.01
C ILE A 36 15.75 8.25 20.88
N ARG A 37 16.09 8.99 21.96
CA ARG A 37 15.09 9.66 22.79
C ARG A 37 14.23 10.66 22.00
N LEU A 38 14.85 11.45 21.12
CA LEU A 38 14.11 12.35 20.23
C LEU A 38 13.20 11.57 19.28
N HIS A 39 13.66 10.45 18.75
CA HIS A 39 12.88 9.59 17.87
C HIS A 39 11.72 8.93 18.63
N GLU A 40 11.93 8.45 19.85
CA GLU A 40 10.90 7.85 20.70
C GLU A 40 9.71 8.79 20.97
N THR A 41 9.93 10.10 20.99
CA THR A 41 8.81 11.07 21.09
C THR A 41 7.84 10.99 19.91
N ARG A 42 8.26 10.41 18.80
CA ARG A 42 7.47 10.25 17.56
C ARG A 42 6.76 8.93 17.48
N LEU A 43 7.21 7.91 18.23
CA LEU A 43 6.65 6.56 18.20
C LEU A 43 5.15 6.56 18.51
N ARG A 44 4.69 7.39 19.44
CA ARG A 44 3.26 7.52 19.78
C ARG A 44 2.39 7.85 18.57
N ARG A 45 2.92 8.66 17.62
CA ARG A 45 2.20 8.97 16.37
C ARG A 45 2.15 7.74 15.48
N TYR A 46 3.27 7.06 15.29
CA TYR A 46 3.33 5.88 14.44
C TYR A 46 2.47 4.74 15.00
N GLU A 47 2.54 4.49 16.29
CA GLU A 47 1.71 3.50 17.00
C GLU A 47 0.22 3.82 16.88
N TYR A 48 -0.16 5.09 16.98
CA TYR A 48 -1.54 5.50 16.78
C TYR A 48 -2.01 5.26 15.35
N LEU A 49 -1.24 5.66 14.34
CA LEU A 49 -1.59 5.44 12.93
C LEU A 49 -1.68 3.94 12.63
N GLU A 50 -0.75 3.15 13.12
CA GLU A 50 -0.78 1.69 13.00
C GLU A 50 -2.03 1.09 13.63
N SER A 51 -2.35 1.47 14.87
CA SER A 51 -3.54 0.98 15.56
C SER A 51 -4.83 1.29 14.80
N LEU A 52 -4.91 2.45 14.14
CA LEU A 52 -6.05 2.79 13.29
C LEU A 52 -6.14 1.86 12.06
N TYR A 53 -5.00 1.56 11.42
CA TYR A 53 -4.94 0.64 10.29
C TYR A 53 -5.32 -0.79 10.69
N GLU A 54 -4.87 -1.24 11.86
CA GLU A 54 -5.22 -2.56 12.43
C GLU A 54 -6.67 -2.65 12.88
N GLY A 55 -7.38 -1.52 13.01
CA GLY A 55 -8.77 -1.46 13.43
C GLY A 55 -8.96 -1.20 14.93
N PHE A 56 -7.88 -0.93 15.67
CA PHE A 56 -7.95 -0.58 17.09
C PHE A 56 -8.24 0.91 17.29
N HIS A 57 -9.50 1.28 17.10
CA HIS A 57 -9.98 2.64 17.22
C HIS A 57 -10.18 3.10 18.67
N ASP A 58 -10.23 4.41 18.90
CA ASP A 58 -10.38 5.00 20.23
C ASP A 58 -11.70 4.61 20.93
N ILE A 59 -12.72 4.20 20.17
CA ILE A 59 -13.98 3.69 20.72
C ILE A 59 -13.76 2.46 21.63
N PHE A 60 -12.78 1.59 21.30
CA PHE A 60 -12.48 0.39 22.09
C PHE A 60 -11.70 0.69 23.38
N ARG A 61 -11.11 1.90 23.49
CA ARG A 61 -10.33 2.37 24.63
C ARG A 61 -11.16 3.19 25.62
N GLN A 62 -12.46 3.40 25.33
CA GLN A 62 -13.34 4.12 26.24
C GLN A 62 -13.64 3.27 27.48
N PRO A 63 -13.85 3.92 28.65
CA PRO A 63 -14.28 3.19 29.85
C PRO A 63 -15.65 2.54 29.61
N ASP A 64 -15.85 1.39 30.24
CA ASP A 64 -17.10 0.65 30.14
C ASP A 64 -18.27 1.52 30.66
N LYS A 65 -19.41 1.41 29.99
CA LYS A 65 -20.65 2.03 30.46
C LYS A 65 -21.19 1.26 31.67
N ALA A 66 -22.13 1.84 32.41
CA ALA A 66 -22.78 1.14 33.50
C ALA A 66 -23.53 -0.11 32.96
N ASP A 67 -23.55 -1.20 33.74
CA ASP A 67 -24.03 -2.52 33.34
C ASP A 67 -25.47 -2.55 32.73
N TRP A 68 -26.28 -1.57 33.08
CA TRP A 68 -27.65 -1.42 32.57
C TRP A 68 -27.77 -0.62 31.28
N LYS A 69 -26.64 -0.09 30.74
CA LYS A 69 -26.60 0.69 29.48
C LYS A 69 -26.00 -0.14 28.35
N PRO A 70 -26.62 -0.17 27.18
CA PRO A 70 -25.97 -0.75 25.99
C PRO A 70 -24.59 -0.14 25.74
N ASP A 71 -23.62 -0.97 25.45
CA ASP A 71 -22.24 -0.57 25.20
C ASP A 71 -21.67 -1.21 23.93
N TRP A 72 -22.39 -1.05 22.84
CA TRP A 72 -21.91 -1.41 21.52
C TRP A 72 -20.76 -0.50 21.11
N ARG A 73 -19.65 -1.11 20.73
CA ARG A 73 -18.46 -0.42 20.25
C ARG A 73 -18.21 -0.86 18.81
N LEU A 74 -18.65 -0.04 17.87
CA LEU A 74 -18.59 -0.32 16.45
C LEU A 74 -17.51 0.54 15.80
N ALA A 75 -16.66 -0.07 14.98
CA ALA A 75 -15.65 0.64 14.22
C ALA A 75 -15.66 0.21 12.76
N VAL A 76 -15.66 1.20 11.88
CA VAL A 76 -15.43 1.01 10.44
C VAL A 76 -13.98 1.33 10.16
N ASN A 77 -13.24 0.35 9.64
CA ASN A 77 -11.81 0.50 9.39
C ASN A 77 -11.54 1.23 8.06
N PHE A 78 -11.89 2.52 8.01
CA PHE A 78 -11.55 3.40 6.89
C PHE A 78 -10.05 3.50 6.62
N PRO A 79 -9.16 3.55 7.64
CA PRO A 79 -7.72 3.62 7.42
C PRO A 79 -7.18 2.47 6.58
N ARG A 80 -7.62 1.25 6.87
CA ARG A 80 -7.25 0.07 6.08
C ARG A 80 -7.81 0.14 4.66
N TYR A 81 -9.10 0.46 4.54
CA TYR A 81 -9.73 0.62 3.22
C TYR A 81 -8.99 1.64 2.36
N ILE A 82 -8.72 2.84 2.90
CA ILE A 82 -8.02 3.92 2.20
C ILE A 82 -6.62 3.48 1.76
N THR A 83 -5.86 2.86 2.67
CA THR A 83 -4.50 2.40 2.40
C THR A 83 -4.46 1.30 1.34
N ASP A 84 -5.28 0.25 1.51
CA ASP A 84 -5.27 -0.91 0.64
C ASP A 84 -5.85 -0.58 -0.76
N THR A 85 -6.87 0.30 -0.83
CA THR A 85 -7.40 0.81 -2.10
C THR A 85 -6.37 1.64 -2.84
N PHE A 86 -5.68 2.54 -2.15
CA PHE A 86 -4.61 3.36 -2.75
C PHE A 86 -3.45 2.50 -3.26
N ALA A 87 -2.97 1.57 -2.42
CA ALA A 87 -1.87 0.67 -2.77
C ALA A 87 -2.26 -0.27 -3.93
N GLY A 88 -3.44 -0.87 -3.88
CA GLY A 88 -3.95 -1.75 -4.93
C GLY A 88 -4.19 -1.04 -6.26
N TYR A 89 -4.72 0.19 -6.22
CA TYR A 89 -4.94 1.00 -7.41
C TYR A 89 -3.63 1.45 -8.07
N GLY A 90 -2.70 2.00 -7.27
CA GLY A 90 -1.49 2.62 -7.81
C GLY A 90 -0.33 1.64 -8.08
N TYR A 91 -0.28 0.54 -7.33
CA TYR A 91 0.89 -0.35 -7.26
C TYR A 91 0.52 -1.83 -7.27
N GLY A 92 -0.73 -2.17 -7.50
CA GLY A 92 -1.18 -3.56 -7.71
C GLY A 92 -0.56 -4.21 -8.95
N THR A 93 -0.13 -3.39 -9.92
CA THR A 93 0.76 -3.82 -11.01
C THR A 93 2.19 -3.42 -10.61
N PRO A 94 3.16 -4.35 -10.59
CA PRO A 94 4.56 -4.03 -10.26
C PRO A 94 5.13 -2.93 -11.15
N VAL A 95 6.02 -2.10 -10.61
CA VAL A 95 6.75 -1.10 -11.38
C VAL A 95 7.68 -1.82 -12.35
N LYS A 96 7.56 -1.56 -13.65
CA LYS A 96 8.47 -2.12 -14.66
C LYS A 96 9.76 -1.28 -14.66
N ILE A 97 10.89 -1.96 -14.46
CA ILE A 97 12.22 -1.36 -14.48
C ILE A 97 12.92 -1.85 -15.74
N SER A 98 13.44 -0.93 -16.54
CA SER A 98 14.14 -1.25 -17.79
C SER A 98 15.42 -0.44 -17.95
N HIS A 99 16.36 -1.01 -18.68
CA HIS A 99 17.64 -0.39 -19.00
C HIS A 99 18.00 -0.67 -20.47
N PRO A 100 18.61 0.29 -21.20
CA PRO A 100 18.99 0.07 -22.61
C PRO A 100 20.10 -0.97 -22.81
N ASP A 101 20.92 -1.23 -21.80
CA ASP A 101 21.93 -2.29 -21.81
C ASP A 101 21.29 -3.58 -21.30
N GLU A 102 21.27 -4.62 -22.15
CA GLU A 102 20.68 -5.93 -21.87
C GLU A 102 21.32 -6.64 -20.66
N ALA A 103 22.64 -6.50 -20.48
CA ALA A 103 23.33 -7.12 -19.34
C ALA A 103 22.87 -6.50 -18.01
N VAL A 104 22.66 -5.17 -17.98
CA VAL A 104 22.13 -4.47 -16.80
C VAL A 104 20.67 -4.84 -16.59
N SER A 105 19.85 -4.92 -17.66
CA SER A 105 18.44 -5.30 -17.58
C SER A 105 18.29 -6.70 -16.96
N ASN A 106 19.06 -7.67 -17.41
CA ASN A 106 19.07 -9.04 -16.89
C ASN A 106 19.52 -9.09 -15.41
N ALA A 107 20.50 -8.27 -15.02
CA ALA A 107 20.95 -8.19 -13.61
C ALA A 107 19.87 -7.58 -12.71
N VAL A 108 19.13 -6.56 -13.19
CA VAL A 108 17.99 -5.98 -12.48
C VAL A 108 16.86 -6.99 -12.32
N GLU A 109 16.49 -7.72 -13.37
CA GLU A 109 15.46 -8.77 -13.28
C GLU A 109 15.84 -9.89 -12.30
N GLN A 110 17.12 -10.24 -12.24
CA GLN A 110 17.60 -11.21 -11.26
C GLN A 110 17.51 -10.66 -9.83
N PHE A 111 17.88 -9.39 -9.63
CA PHE A 111 17.72 -8.70 -8.34
C PHE A 111 16.25 -8.66 -7.91
N GLU A 112 15.33 -8.31 -8.82
CA GLU A 112 13.89 -8.27 -8.56
C GLU A 112 13.36 -9.64 -8.12
N ARG A 113 13.75 -10.71 -8.82
CA ARG A 113 13.34 -12.09 -8.49
C ARG A 113 13.92 -12.58 -7.16
N ASN A 114 15.20 -12.34 -6.93
CA ASN A 114 15.87 -12.82 -5.71
C ASN A 114 15.34 -12.14 -4.44
N ASN A 115 14.82 -10.92 -4.56
CA ASN A 115 14.36 -10.10 -3.44
C ASN A 115 12.84 -10.04 -3.33
N GLU A 116 12.07 -10.71 -4.18
CA GLU A 116 10.62 -10.53 -4.26
C GLU A 116 10.26 -9.04 -4.29
N PHE A 117 11.00 -8.26 -5.12
CA PHE A 117 11.05 -6.81 -5.04
C PHE A 117 9.69 -6.13 -5.21
N SER A 118 8.76 -6.77 -5.91
CA SER A 118 7.37 -6.28 -6.05
C SER A 118 6.64 -6.29 -4.70
N ASP A 119 6.86 -7.30 -3.85
CA ASP A 119 6.27 -7.37 -2.51
C ASP A 119 6.90 -6.34 -1.57
N VAL A 120 8.24 -6.25 -1.55
CA VAL A 120 8.96 -5.21 -0.78
C VAL A 120 8.50 -3.80 -1.17
N THR A 121 8.27 -3.55 -2.46
CA THR A 121 7.75 -2.26 -2.96
C THR A 121 6.33 -2.01 -2.47
N MET A 122 5.45 -3.03 -2.49
CA MET A 122 4.09 -2.93 -1.98
C MET A 122 4.06 -2.62 -0.49
N GLU A 123 4.93 -3.27 0.31
CA GLU A 123 5.06 -2.96 1.75
C GLU A 123 5.54 -1.53 1.98
N LEU A 124 6.55 -1.07 1.25
CA LEU A 124 7.03 0.32 1.32
C LEU A 124 5.91 1.32 1.00
N VAL A 125 5.08 1.03 0.01
CA VAL A 125 3.91 1.86 -0.35
C VAL A 125 2.89 1.88 0.79
N ARG A 126 2.58 0.73 1.40
CA ARG A 126 1.68 0.64 2.56
C ARG A 126 2.23 1.44 3.75
N TYR A 127 3.50 1.26 4.09
CA TYR A 127 4.14 2.00 5.19
C TYR A 127 4.16 3.52 4.90
N CYS A 128 4.45 3.93 3.67
CA CYS A 128 4.34 5.33 3.27
C CYS A 128 2.91 5.87 3.41
N SER A 129 1.91 5.06 3.07
CA SER A 129 0.50 5.43 3.20
C SER A 129 0.07 5.57 4.67
N MET A 130 0.56 4.70 5.54
CA MET A 130 0.28 4.71 6.97
C MET A 130 1.03 5.83 7.70
N TYR A 131 2.36 5.86 7.60
CA TYR A 131 3.23 6.71 8.41
C TYR A 131 3.65 8.00 7.71
N GLY A 132 3.42 8.10 6.39
CA GLY A 132 3.86 9.20 5.53
C GLY A 132 5.27 9.00 4.96
N HIS A 133 6.03 8.05 5.47
CA HIS A 133 7.35 7.64 4.96
C HIS A 133 7.76 6.25 5.45
N ALA A 134 8.71 5.64 4.76
CA ALA A 134 9.31 4.34 5.06
C ALA A 134 10.75 4.32 4.54
N TRP A 135 11.45 3.21 4.74
CA TRP A 135 12.83 3.05 4.33
C TRP A 135 13.04 1.74 3.58
N SER A 136 13.70 1.76 2.43
CA SER A 136 14.33 0.56 1.87
C SER A 136 15.75 0.46 2.39
N TYR A 137 16.12 -0.71 2.90
CA TYR A 137 17.43 -0.99 3.47
C TYR A 137 18.11 -2.08 2.66
N LEU A 138 19.31 -1.79 2.15
CA LEU A 138 20.12 -2.72 1.37
C LEU A 138 21.18 -3.35 2.26
N TYR A 139 21.37 -4.65 2.12
CA TYR A 139 22.42 -5.37 2.84
C TYR A 139 22.99 -6.50 1.97
N GLN A 140 24.19 -6.95 2.30
CA GLN A 140 24.80 -8.12 1.66
C GLN A 140 24.53 -9.35 2.51
N ASP A 141 24.18 -10.46 1.87
CA ASP A 141 24.09 -11.75 2.55
C ASP A 141 25.44 -12.47 2.61
N GLU A 142 25.44 -13.68 3.17
CA GLU A 142 26.63 -14.52 3.29
C GLU A 142 27.23 -14.96 1.93
N GLN A 143 26.42 -14.89 0.86
CA GLN A 143 26.81 -15.19 -0.51
C GLN A 143 27.24 -13.93 -1.28
N ALA A 144 27.39 -12.79 -0.61
CA ALA A 144 27.69 -11.48 -1.19
C ALA A 144 26.66 -11.02 -2.24
N GLN A 145 25.39 -11.46 -2.09
CA GLN A 145 24.27 -10.97 -2.88
C GLN A 145 23.63 -9.78 -2.18
N THR A 146 23.26 -8.77 -2.97
CA THR A 146 22.58 -7.60 -2.44
C THR A 146 21.11 -7.90 -2.24
N ASN A 147 20.67 -7.78 -1.01
CA ASN A 147 19.27 -7.91 -0.60
C ASN A 147 18.69 -6.54 -0.22
N VAL A 148 17.35 -6.44 -0.29
CA VAL A 148 16.61 -5.26 0.12
C VAL A 148 15.44 -5.64 1.02
N THR A 149 15.18 -4.85 2.05
CA THR A 149 14.04 -5.02 2.94
C THR A 149 13.37 -3.69 3.22
N ALA A 150 12.07 -3.74 3.55
CA ALA A 150 11.29 -2.59 3.97
C ALA A 150 11.41 -2.39 5.48
N LEU A 151 11.72 -1.18 5.91
CA LEU A 151 11.78 -0.80 7.32
C LEU A 151 10.76 0.29 7.61
N THR A 152 10.13 0.15 8.77
CA THR A 152 9.19 1.15 9.28
C THR A 152 9.92 2.31 9.96
N PRO A 153 9.30 3.50 10.03
CA PRO A 153 9.87 4.61 10.79
C PRO A 153 9.76 4.41 12.31
N LYS A 154 9.29 3.26 12.79
CA LYS A 154 9.27 2.90 14.22
C LYS A 154 10.64 2.39 14.69
N GLU A 155 11.33 1.68 13.81
CA GLU A 155 12.58 0.99 14.10
C GLU A 155 13.82 1.63 13.48
N PHE A 156 13.62 2.55 12.52
CA PHE A 156 14.69 3.14 11.74
C PHE A 156 14.54 4.65 11.58
N PHE A 157 15.64 5.37 11.72
CA PHE A 157 15.73 6.80 11.41
C PHE A 157 17.10 7.19 10.90
N CYS A 158 17.14 8.27 10.09
CA CYS A 158 18.37 8.95 9.65
C CYS A 158 18.52 10.31 10.31
N VAL A 159 19.76 10.69 10.57
CA VAL A 159 20.18 12.02 10.99
C VAL A 159 20.97 12.67 9.86
N TYR A 160 20.63 13.90 9.53
CA TYR A 160 21.16 14.64 8.41
C TYR A 160 22.03 15.80 8.86
N ASP A 161 22.95 16.26 7.96
CA ASP A 161 23.61 17.54 8.13
C ASP A 161 22.61 18.70 7.98
N ASP A 162 22.96 19.87 8.50
CA ASP A 162 22.16 21.10 8.41
C ASP A 162 22.40 21.88 7.10
N THR A 163 23.24 21.34 6.21
CA THR A 163 23.54 21.96 4.91
C THR A 163 22.36 21.92 3.94
N MET A 164 22.41 22.75 2.90
CA MET A 164 21.42 22.73 1.82
C MET A 164 21.27 21.35 1.15
N LYS A 165 22.31 20.53 1.16
CA LYS A 165 22.30 19.19 0.55
C LYS A 165 21.64 18.14 1.43
N LYS A 166 21.54 18.39 2.74
CA LYS A 166 20.93 17.49 3.73
C LYS A 166 21.42 16.05 3.56
N ARG A 167 22.73 15.85 3.65
CA ARG A 167 23.33 14.52 3.54
C ARG A 167 23.06 13.74 4.80
N ALA A 168 22.77 12.45 4.67
CA ALA A 168 22.67 11.57 5.83
C ALA A 168 24.07 11.40 6.45
N VAL A 169 24.22 11.74 7.71
CA VAL A 169 25.45 11.64 8.50
C VAL A 169 25.54 10.25 9.11
N PHE A 170 24.48 9.82 9.77
CA PHE A 170 24.35 8.47 10.29
C PHE A 170 22.88 8.05 10.32
N ALA A 171 22.65 6.74 10.41
CA ALA A 171 21.33 6.18 10.63
C ALA A 171 21.36 5.19 11.80
N VAL A 172 20.23 4.96 12.39
CA VAL A 172 20.09 4.01 13.52
C VAL A 172 18.91 3.10 13.24
N ARG A 173 19.16 1.80 13.28
CA ARG A 173 18.14 0.76 13.40
C ARG A 173 18.18 0.24 14.83
N TYR A 174 17.06 0.27 15.53
CA TYR A 174 17.02 -0.18 16.91
C TYR A 174 15.69 -0.82 17.29
N SER A 175 15.77 -1.66 18.28
CA SER A 175 14.61 -2.26 18.94
C SER A 175 14.91 -2.48 20.41
N ARG A 176 13.94 -3.01 21.16
CA ARG A 176 14.08 -3.37 22.56
C ARG A 176 13.87 -4.86 22.74
N HIS A 177 14.67 -5.47 23.59
CA HIS A 177 14.46 -6.88 23.96
C HIS A 177 13.07 -7.05 24.58
N GLU A 178 12.29 -7.98 24.08
CA GLU A 178 10.91 -8.23 24.54
C GLU A 178 10.84 -9.24 25.69
N VAL A 179 11.82 -10.15 25.73
CA VAL A 179 11.85 -11.28 26.67
C VAL A 179 13.20 -11.40 27.39
N GLY A 180 13.23 -12.15 28.49
CA GLY A 180 14.42 -12.47 29.25
C GLY A 180 14.88 -11.38 30.20
N ASP A 181 16.11 -11.56 30.76
CA ASP A 181 16.69 -10.68 31.77
C ASP A 181 17.00 -9.26 31.29
N TYR A 182 17.03 -9.10 29.98
CA TYR A 182 17.34 -7.82 29.32
C TYR A 182 16.14 -7.12 28.75
N LYS A 183 14.93 -7.51 29.17
CA LYS A 183 13.67 -6.90 28.68
C LYS A 183 13.69 -5.38 28.82
N GLY A 184 13.40 -4.69 27.70
CA GLY A 184 13.39 -3.23 27.60
C GLY A 184 14.76 -2.60 27.26
N GLU A 185 15.85 -3.36 27.31
CA GLU A 185 17.17 -2.89 26.89
C GLU A 185 17.25 -2.70 25.37
N LEU A 186 17.99 -1.68 24.95
CA LEU A 186 18.17 -1.32 23.54
C LEU A 186 19.22 -2.20 22.87
N TYR A 187 18.89 -2.68 21.67
CA TYR A 187 19.83 -3.31 20.75
C TYR A 187 19.63 -2.78 19.32
N GLY A 188 20.63 -2.90 18.48
CA GLY A 188 20.53 -2.46 17.09
C GLY A 188 21.88 -2.15 16.44
N GLU A 189 21.82 -1.28 15.45
CA GLU A 189 22.98 -0.89 14.64
C GLU A 189 23.00 0.62 14.36
N ILE A 190 24.21 1.15 14.34
CA ILE A 190 24.52 2.53 13.97
C ILE A 190 25.25 2.46 12.63
N ILE A 191 24.69 3.09 11.63
CA ILE A 191 25.18 3.02 10.26
C ILE A 191 25.74 4.38 9.89
N THR A 192 27.03 4.44 9.57
CA THR A 192 27.68 5.61 9.01
C THR A 192 28.12 5.33 7.58
N PRO A 193 28.57 6.32 6.79
CA PRO A 193 29.08 6.06 5.45
C PRO A 193 30.28 5.10 5.40
N LYS A 194 31.02 4.93 6.51
CA LYS A 194 32.23 4.13 6.54
C LYS A 194 32.10 2.84 7.35
N LEU A 195 31.22 2.83 8.35
CA LEU A 195 31.14 1.76 9.37
C LEU A 195 29.70 1.42 9.71
N VAL A 196 29.48 0.15 10.08
CA VAL A 196 28.29 -0.32 10.77
C VAL A 196 28.73 -0.80 12.16
N GLN A 197 28.24 -0.16 13.21
CA GLN A 197 28.51 -0.50 14.59
C GLN A 197 27.29 -1.17 15.22
N PHE A 198 27.44 -2.33 15.79
CA PHE A 198 26.37 -3.01 16.50
C PHE A 198 26.40 -2.62 17.99
N PHE A 199 25.23 -2.47 18.58
CA PHE A 199 25.10 -2.26 20.02
C PHE A 199 24.05 -3.20 20.63
N ASP A 200 24.31 -3.58 21.86
CA ASP A 200 23.40 -4.36 22.70
C ASP A 200 23.41 -3.81 24.11
N ARG A 201 22.25 -3.84 24.79
CA ARG A 201 22.07 -3.31 26.13
C ARG A 201 22.59 -1.86 26.29
N GLY A 202 22.40 -1.10 25.22
CA GLY A 202 22.83 0.30 25.15
C GLY A 202 24.34 0.49 25.18
N ARG A 203 25.15 -0.50 24.78
CA ARG A 203 26.63 -0.44 24.66
C ARG A 203 27.04 -0.92 23.26
N ILE A 204 27.98 -0.21 22.65
CA ILE A 204 28.58 -0.62 21.35
C ILE A 204 29.40 -1.88 21.59
N ILE A 205 29.36 -2.81 20.65
CA ILE A 205 30.10 -4.07 20.62
C ILE A 205 31.23 -3.93 19.60
N PRO A 206 32.47 -3.58 20.02
CA PRO A 206 33.55 -3.30 19.07
C PRO A 206 33.93 -4.49 18.22
N GLU A 207 33.78 -5.72 18.72
CA GLU A 207 34.13 -6.96 18.04
C GLU A 207 33.21 -7.28 16.85
N ARG A 208 32.06 -6.61 16.76
CA ARG A 208 31.08 -6.75 15.67
C ARG A 208 31.08 -5.59 14.70
N GLU A 209 32.00 -4.63 14.85
CA GLU A 209 32.12 -3.50 13.92
C GLU A 209 32.50 -4.01 12.52
N GLN A 210 31.81 -3.48 11.48
CA GLN A 210 32.02 -3.86 10.10
C GLN A 210 32.22 -2.60 9.24
N ALA A 211 33.01 -2.72 8.16
CA ALA A 211 33.09 -1.66 7.16
C ALA A 211 31.76 -1.54 6.41
N ASN A 212 31.34 -0.31 6.14
CA ASN A 212 30.19 -0.07 5.26
C ASN A 212 30.67 0.05 3.83
N GLU A 213 30.61 -1.04 3.08
CA GLU A 213 31.09 -1.15 1.70
C GLU A 213 30.33 -0.23 0.72
N TYR A 214 29.14 0.26 1.08
CA TYR A 214 28.39 1.20 0.23
C TYR A 214 29.00 2.61 0.19
N GLY A 215 29.91 2.95 1.10
CA GLY A 215 30.52 4.29 1.21
C GLY A 215 29.52 5.42 1.51
N ARG A 216 28.30 5.06 1.86
CA ARG A 216 27.19 5.95 2.25
C ARG A 216 26.15 5.16 3.04
N ILE A 217 25.15 5.84 3.62
CA ILE A 217 24.08 5.13 4.30
C ILE A 217 23.35 4.25 3.28
N ASN A 218 23.27 2.95 3.58
CA ASN A 218 22.67 1.90 2.75
C ASN A 218 21.14 1.80 2.92
N ALA A 219 20.49 2.89 3.32
CA ALA A 219 19.05 3.01 3.42
C ALA A 219 18.56 4.22 2.61
N VAL A 220 17.41 4.06 1.97
CA VAL A 220 16.78 5.11 1.17
C VAL A 220 15.40 5.40 1.70
N GLU A 221 15.13 6.67 2.00
CA GLU A 221 13.83 7.12 2.46
C GLU A 221 12.84 7.20 1.29
N TRP A 222 11.68 6.57 1.48
CA TRP A 222 10.49 6.69 0.65
C TRP A 222 9.52 7.62 1.34
N GLN A 223 8.94 8.58 0.63
CA GLN A 223 8.09 9.61 1.23
C GLN A 223 6.81 9.73 0.42
N LEU A 224 5.64 9.59 1.08
CA LEU A 224 4.36 9.86 0.44
C LEU A 224 4.27 11.33 -0.01
N ASN A 225 4.72 12.23 0.85
CA ASN A 225 4.74 13.68 0.61
C ASN A 225 5.93 14.33 1.33
N SER A 226 6.16 15.61 1.06
CA SER A 226 7.31 16.35 1.63
C SER A 226 7.22 16.58 3.14
N ILE A 227 6.04 16.48 3.72
CA ILE A 227 5.79 16.71 5.15
C ILE A 227 5.67 15.41 5.95
N ARG A 228 5.85 14.25 5.31
CA ARG A 228 5.76 12.91 5.95
C ARG A 228 4.43 12.66 6.66
N MET A 229 3.34 13.10 6.04
CA MET A 229 1.97 12.89 6.55
C MET A 229 1.37 11.64 5.90
N GLY A 230 0.78 10.76 6.71
CA GLY A 230 0.08 9.56 6.24
C GLY A 230 -1.18 9.89 5.45
N LEU A 231 -1.67 8.94 4.65
CA LEU A 231 -2.77 9.16 3.71
C LEU A 231 -4.10 9.42 4.43
N TYR A 232 -4.41 8.67 5.48
CA TYR A 232 -5.63 8.83 6.29
C TYR A 232 -5.44 9.70 7.54
N GLU A 233 -4.22 10.14 7.82
CA GLU A 233 -3.90 10.96 8.99
C GLU A 233 -4.71 12.27 9.05
N PRO A 234 -4.95 13.00 7.93
CA PRO A 234 -5.76 14.22 7.95
C PRO A 234 -7.22 13.97 8.36
N VAL A 235 -7.72 12.77 8.18
CA VAL A 235 -9.12 12.38 8.42
C VAL A 235 -9.31 11.54 9.67
N ALA A 236 -8.24 11.22 10.41
CA ALA A 236 -8.30 10.39 11.60
C ALA A 236 -9.37 10.86 12.61
N GLY A 237 -9.45 12.16 12.86
CA GLY A 237 -10.48 12.72 13.76
C GLY A 237 -11.92 12.58 13.23
N LEU A 238 -12.11 12.61 11.92
CA LEU A 238 -13.43 12.36 11.30
C LEU A 238 -13.82 10.89 11.43
N ILE A 239 -12.86 9.99 11.27
CA ILE A 239 -13.05 8.54 11.41
C ILE A 239 -13.45 8.20 12.86
N GLU A 240 -12.75 8.75 13.85
CA GLU A 240 -13.09 8.55 15.26
C GLU A 240 -14.48 9.08 15.60
N LEU A 241 -14.86 10.25 15.07
CA LEU A 241 -16.22 10.79 15.25
C LEU A 241 -17.27 9.91 14.56
N PHE A 242 -16.97 9.37 13.36
CA PHE A 242 -17.85 8.45 12.66
C PHE A 242 -18.12 7.20 13.52
N ASN A 243 -17.06 6.54 13.99
CA ASN A 243 -17.16 5.33 14.81
C ASN A 243 -17.89 5.57 16.13
N HIS A 244 -17.67 6.71 16.77
CA HIS A 244 -18.40 7.12 17.96
C HIS A 244 -19.90 7.32 17.68
N THR A 245 -20.25 8.04 16.62
CA THR A 245 -21.65 8.29 16.24
C THR A 245 -22.36 7.00 15.86
N LEU A 246 -21.69 6.10 15.12
CA LEU A 246 -22.23 4.80 14.74
C LEU A 246 -22.48 3.92 15.98
N SER A 247 -21.57 3.90 16.94
CA SER A 247 -21.70 3.18 18.20
C SER A 247 -22.86 3.69 19.05
N GLU A 248 -22.98 5.03 19.16
CA GLU A 248 -24.11 5.63 19.90
C GLU A 248 -25.47 5.35 19.20
N LYS A 249 -25.50 5.33 17.86
CA LYS A 249 -26.68 4.92 17.10
C LYS A 249 -27.06 3.47 17.40
N GLY A 250 -26.09 2.54 17.42
CA GLY A 250 -26.32 1.15 17.83
C GLY A 250 -26.85 1.04 19.26
N ASN A 251 -26.26 1.78 20.20
CA ASN A 251 -26.71 1.83 21.59
C ASN A 251 -28.11 2.41 21.72
N ASP A 252 -28.44 3.46 20.94
CA ASP A 252 -29.79 4.03 20.96
C ASP A 252 -30.84 3.03 20.46
N VAL A 253 -30.55 2.25 19.41
CA VAL A 253 -31.44 1.19 18.89
C VAL A 253 -31.72 0.13 19.96
N ASP A 254 -30.68 -0.31 20.67
CA ASP A 254 -30.84 -1.27 21.78
C ASP A 254 -31.63 -0.67 22.95
N ALA A 255 -31.34 0.55 23.33
CA ALA A 255 -32.07 1.26 24.38
C ALA A 255 -33.56 1.48 24.03
N PHE A 256 -33.90 1.63 22.74
CA PHE A 256 -35.31 1.73 22.31
C PHE A 256 -36.05 0.41 22.43
N ALA A 257 -35.36 -0.74 22.34
CA ALA A 257 -35.94 -2.04 22.59
C ALA A 257 -36.35 -2.22 24.07
N GLU A 258 -35.75 -1.45 24.98
CA GLU A 258 -35.99 -1.37 26.41
C GLU A 258 -36.78 -0.09 26.79
N ALA A 259 -37.75 0.32 25.96
CA ALA A 259 -38.54 1.54 26.19
C ALA A 259 -39.11 1.59 27.61
N ILE A 260 -38.82 2.72 28.31
CA ILE A 260 -39.31 2.94 29.68
C ILE A 260 -40.79 3.30 29.61
N LEU A 261 -41.62 2.50 30.27
CA LEU A 261 -43.03 2.79 30.44
C LEU A 261 -43.21 3.79 31.60
N ALA A 262 -43.71 4.97 31.31
CA ALA A 262 -44.09 5.94 32.33
C ALA A 262 -45.56 5.76 32.69
N VAL A 263 -45.82 5.50 33.97
CA VAL A 263 -47.15 5.46 34.56
C VAL A 263 -47.30 6.75 35.40
N ILE A 264 -48.20 7.61 35.01
CA ILE A 264 -48.47 8.87 35.71
C ILE A 264 -49.88 8.83 36.28
N GLY A 265 -50.04 9.16 37.57
CA GLY A 265 -51.34 9.22 38.24
C GLY A 265 -51.86 7.89 38.78
N ALA A 266 -51.08 6.82 38.79
CA ALA A 266 -51.43 5.53 39.42
C ALA A 266 -50.21 5.00 40.20
N GLU A 267 -50.50 4.35 41.34
CA GLU A 267 -49.48 3.64 42.11
C GLU A 267 -49.35 2.20 41.55
N VAL A 268 -48.10 1.78 41.32
CA VAL A 268 -47.79 0.46 40.70
C VAL A 268 -47.19 -0.43 41.77
N GLU A 269 -47.80 -1.57 42.04
CA GLU A 269 -47.29 -2.53 43.00
C GLU A 269 -46.05 -3.28 42.43
N GLU A 270 -45.19 -3.77 43.34
CA GLU A 270 -43.95 -4.46 42.97
C GLU A 270 -44.19 -5.71 42.08
N LYS A 271 -45.30 -6.41 42.30
CA LYS A 271 -45.78 -7.53 41.44
C LYS A 271 -46.14 -7.10 40.02
N ASP A 272 -46.62 -5.89 39.85
CA ASP A 272 -46.97 -5.37 38.53
C ASP A 272 -45.72 -4.93 37.80
N LEU A 273 -44.67 -4.47 38.49
CA LEU A 273 -43.33 -4.21 37.92
C LEU A 273 -42.68 -5.48 37.38
N GLU A 274 -42.78 -6.64 38.08
CA GLU A 274 -42.30 -7.93 37.57
C GLU A 274 -43.10 -8.39 36.35
N ASN A 275 -44.42 -8.25 36.35
CA ASN A 275 -45.26 -8.59 35.19
C ASN A 275 -45.03 -7.67 34.00
N MET A 276 -44.71 -6.37 34.23
CA MET A 276 -44.32 -5.42 33.20
C MET A 276 -43.02 -5.85 32.54
N ARG A 277 -42.05 -6.28 33.34
CA ARG A 277 -40.74 -6.74 32.86
C ARG A 277 -40.87 -8.04 32.04
N ASP A 278 -41.59 -9.04 32.57
CA ASP A 278 -41.62 -10.38 31.98
C ASP A 278 -42.67 -10.56 30.90
N LYS A 279 -43.83 -9.87 31.02
CA LYS A 279 -44.97 -10.02 30.09
C LYS A 279 -45.26 -8.81 29.23
N ARG A 280 -44.48 -7.71 29.43
CA ARG A 280 -44.71 -6.42 28.76
C ARG A 280 -46.15 -5.91 28.84
N LEU A 281 -46.87 -6.31 29.89
CA LEU A 281 -48.28 -5.99 30.10
C LEU A 281 -48.44 -5.14 31.37
N VAL A 282 -49.07 -3.96 31.24
CA VAL A 282 -49.49 -3.14 32.39
C VAL A 282 -50.97 -3.35 32.62
N ASN A 283 -51.34 -3.84 33.81
CA ASN A 283 -52.71 -3.97 34.20
C ASN A 283 -52.95 -3.13 35.45
N LEU A 284 -53.55 -1.96 35.29
CA LEU A 284 -53.81 -1.02 36.37
C LEU A 284 -55.19 -1.27 36.93
N PHE A 285 -55.31 -2.10 37.99
CA PHE A 285 -56.56 -2.38 38.70
C PHE A 285 -56.59 -1.66 40.05
N GLY A 286 -57.72 -1.02 40.37
CA GLY A 286 -58.08 -0.70 41.75
C GLY A 286 -57.81 0.72 42.25
N THR A 287 -57.46 1.67 41.38
CA THR A 287 -57.34 3.10 41.77
C THR A 287 -58.65 3.84 41.48
N GLU A 288 -59.16 4.59 42.46
CA GLU A 288 -60.42 5.38 42.33
C GLU A 288 -60.39 6.44 41.23
N ASN A 289 -59.21 6.78 40.69
CA ASN A 289 -58.99 7.79 39.67
C ASN A 289 -58.36 7.25 38.37
N VAL A 290 -58.74 6.09 37.90
CA VAL A 290 -58.24 5.47 36.63
C VAL A 290 -58.45 6.41 35.42
N LYS A 291 -59.37 7.37 35.50
CA LYS A 291 -59.64 8.29 34.39
C LYS A 291 -58.52 9.31 34.13
N ASP A 292 -57.62 9.54 35.08
CA ASP A 292 -56.53 10.50 34.99
C ASP A 292 -55.15 9.80 34.87
N ALA A 293 -55.14 8.45 34.87
CA ALA A 293 -53.88 7.70 34.68
C ALA A 293 -53.43 7.72 33.20
N LEU A 294 -52.28 8.28 32.95
CA LEU A 294 -51.63 8.25 31.65
C LEU A 294 -50.54 7.22 31.64
N VAL A 295 -50.62 6.26 30.72
CA VAL A 295 -49.60 5.25 30.46
C VAL A 295 -49.05 5.55 29.09
N GLN A 296 -47.77 5.91 29.03
CA GLN A 296 -47.11 6.14 27.76
C GLN A 296 -45.65 5.67 27.81
N TYR A 297 -45.15 5.22 26.68
CA TYR A 297 -43.73 4.99 26.55
C TYR A 297 -43.01 6.32 26.48
N LEU A 298 -42.01 6.53 27.36
CA LEU A 298 -41.07 7.62 27.24
C LEU A 298 -40.10 7.28 26.12
N THR A 299 -40.42 7.74 24.94
CA THR A 299 -39.48 7.66 23.82
C THR A 299 -38.58 8.90 23.82
N LYS A 300 -37.28 8.65 23.80
CA LYS A 300 -36.32 9.73 23.48
C LYS A 300 -36.68 10.25 22.09
N PRO A 301 -36.78 11.58 21.87
CA PRO A 301 -36.97 12.09 20.52
C PRO A 301 -35.95 11.48 19.58
N SER A 302 -36.40 10.82 18.51
CA SER A 302 -35.49 10.16 17.60
C SER A 302 -34.62 11.19 16.91
N ALA A 303 -33.32 11.19 17.23
CA ALA A 303 -32.31 11.96 16.51
C ALA A 303 -31.79 11.20 15.28
N ASP A 304 -32.49 10.13 14.86
CA ASP A 304 -32.04 9.18 13.83
C ASP A 304 -31.69 9.88 12.51
N GLY A 305 -32.57 10.76 12.02
CA GLY A 305 -32.30 11.53 10.81
C GLY A 305 -31.08 12.47 10.93
N THR A 306 -30.83 13.02 12.12
CA THR A 306 -29.66 13.88 12.35
C THR A 306 -28.38 13.07 12.42
N GLN A 307 -28.41 11.90 13.08
CA GLN A 307 -27.28 10.97 13.16
C GLN A 307 -26.93 10.41 11.77
N GLU A 308 -27.96 10.01 11.01
CA GLU A 308 -27.75 9.50 9.65
C GLU A 308 -27.15 10.55 8.71
N ASN A 309 -27.68 11.76 8.72
CA ASN A 309 -27.14 12.87 7.95
C ASN A 309 -25.69 13.20 8.34
N LEU A 310 -25.34 13.07 9.63
CA LEU A 310 -23.96 13.26 10.10
C LEU A 310 -23.06 12.14 9.59
N LEU A 311 -23.44 10.88 9.71
CA LEU A 311 -22.67 9.72 9.21
C LEU A 311 -22.40 9.83 7.71
N ASN A 312 -23.44 10.08 6.92
CA ASN A 312 -23.31 10.25 5.47
C ASN A 312 -22.39 11.43 5.11
N ARG A 313 -22.45 12.53 5.86
CA ARG A 313 -21.55 13.65 5.64
C ARG A 313 -20.11 13.33 6.02
N LEU A 314 -19.89 12.64 7.14
CA LEU A 314 -18.56 12.23 7.60
C LEU A 314 -17.92 11.27 6.62
N GLU A 315 -18.65 10.24 6.17
CA GLU A 315 -18.17 9.28 5.18
C GLU A 315 -17.68 10.00 3.91
N ARG A 316 -18.51 10.86 3.34
CA ARG A 316 -18.14 11.62 2.15
C ARG A 316 -16.90 12.51 2.38
N LEU A 317 -16.80 13.20 3.54
CA LEU A 317 -15.64 14.02 3.86
C LEU A 317 -14.37 13.20 4.06
N ILE A 318 -14.47 12.00 4.65
CA ILE A 318 -13.34 11.07 4.83
C ILE A 318 -12.73 10.73 3.47
N TYR A 319 -13.52 10.24 2.52
CA TYR A 319 -13.02 9.90 1.19
C TYR A 319 -12.55 11.12 0.40
N GLN A 320 -13.27 12.23 0.48
CA GLN A 320 -12.93 13.46 -0.22
C GLN A 320 -11.59 14.05 0.24
N ILE A 321 -11.33 14.10 1.54
CA ILE A 321 -10.10 14.67 2.10
C ILE A 321 -8.93 13.70 1.98
N ALA A 322 -9.17 12.39 2.15
CA ALA A 322 -8.17 11.36 1.89
C ALA A 322 -7.81 11.23 0.39
N MET A 323 -8.61 11.84 -0.49
CA MET A 323 -8.45 11.79 -1.95
C MET A 323 -8.45 10.36 -2.52
N VAL A 324 -9.13 9.43 -1.86
CA VAL A 324 -9.29 8.04 -2.28
C VAL A 324 -10.74 7.79 -2.64
N ALA A 325 -10.97 7.13 -3.77
CA ALA A 325 -12.32 6.84 -4.24
C ALA A 325 -13.00 5.80 -3.34
N ASN A 326 -14.29 6.02 -3.02
CA ASN A 326 -15.14 5.00 -2.44
C ASN A 326 -15.64 4.06 -3.55
N ILE A 327 -14.96 2.92 -3.74
CA ILE A 327 -15.29 1.94 -4.80
C ILE A 327 -16.61 1.22 -4.50
N SER A 328 -17.07 1.19 -3.24
CA SER A 328 -18.31 0.57 -2.81
C SER A 328 -19.56 1.43 -3.09
N ASP A 329 -19.39 2.67 -3.55
CA ASP A 329 -20.49 3.56 -3.90
C ASP A 329 -21.27 3.01 -5.11
N ASP A 330 -22.59 2.92 -5.02
CA ASP A 330 -23.50 2.48 -6.09
C ASP A 330 -23.24 3.20 -7.43
N SER A 331 -22.71 4.40 -7.35
CA SER A 331 -22.32 5.18 -8.54
C SER A 331 -21.18 4.54 -9.34
N PHE A 332 -20.36 3.64 -8.75
CA PHE A 332 -19.34 2.89 -9.49
C PHE A 332 -19.96 1.75 -10.32
N GLY A 333 -20.96 1.06 -9.78
CA GLY A 333 -21.69 0.01 -10.51
C GLY A 333 -22.49 0.54 -11.72
N SER A 334 -22.85 1.81 -11.69
CA SER A 334 -23.59 2.49 -12.75
C SER A 334 -22.69 3.23 -13.78
N ALA A 335 -21.36 3.20 -13.61
CA ALA A 335 -20.43 3.84 -14.54
C ALA A 335 -20.40 3.08 -15.88
N VAL A 336 -21.15 3.59 -16.86
CA VAL A 336 -21.37 2.96 -18.16
C VAL A 336 -20.19 3.16 -19.12
N SER A 337 -19.21 4.04 -18.81
CA SER A 337 -18.07 4.30 -19.69
C SER A 337 -16.76 4.44 -18.92
N GLY A 338 -15.65 4.04 -19.55
CA GLY A 338 -14.30 4.20 -19.00
C GLY A 338 -13.95 5.66 -18.65
N VAL A 339 -14.50 6.63 -19.39
CA VAL A 339 -14.35 8.06 -19.12
C VAL A 339 -15.03 8.45 -17.80
N ALA A 340 -16.22 7.95 -17.51
CA ALA A 340 -16.91 8.22 -16.25
C ALA A 340 -16.15 7.62 -15.06
N LEU A 341 -15.59 6.43 -15.21
CA LEU A 341 -14.72 5.78 -14.22
C LEU A 341 -13.45 6.59 -13.97
N ALA A 342 -12.80 7.07 -15.04
CA ALA A 342 -11.62 7.92 -14.95
C ALA A 342 -11.88 9.22 -14.15
N TYR A 343 -13.03 9.88 -14.35
CA TYR A 343 -13.41 11.05 -13.56
C TYR A 343 -13.59 10.73 -12.06
N LYS A 344 -14.16 9.59 -11.72
CA LYS A 344 -14.34 9.17 -10.33
C LYS A 344 -13.01 8.86 -9.63
N LEU A 345 -12.05 8.29 -10.39
CA LEU A 345 -10.71 7.96 -9.92
C LEU A 345 -9.73 9.13 -9.99
N TRP A 346 -10.13 10.28 -10.54
CA TRP A 346 -9.25 11.43 -10.81
C TRP A 346 -8.45 11.88 -9.58
N SER A 347 -9.11 12.00 -8.41
CA SER A 347 -8.46 12.43 -7.16
C SER A 347 -7.39 11.42 -6.71
N THR A 348 -7.72 10.13 -6.74
CA THR A 348 -6.79 9.04 -6.38
C THR A 348 -5.61 8.98 -7.35
N SER A 349 -5.88 9.12 -8.65
CA SER A 349 -4.85 9.17 -9.69
C SER A 349 -3.86 10.31 -9.47
N ASN A 350 -4.34 11.50 -9.11
CA ASN A 350 -3.45 12.65 -8.83
C ASN A 350 -2.52 12.41 -7.63
N VAL A 351 -3.02 11.76 -6.57
CA VAL A 351 -2.18 11.40 -5.42
C VAL A 351 -1.14 10.37 -5.83
N VAL A 352 -1.55 9.32 -6.57
CA VAL A 352 -0.64 8.29 -7.10
C VAL A 352 0.44 8.91 -7.99
N GLN A 353 0.08 9.75 -8.95
CA GLN A 353 1.05 10.41 -9.83
C GLN A 353 2.05 11.30 -9.08
N THR A 354 1.58 11.98 -8.03
CA THR A 354 2.46 12.79 -7.17
C THR A 354 3.41 11.90 -6.38
N PHE A 355 2.92 10.75 -5.91
CA PHE A 355 3.74 9.79 -5.19
C PHE A 355 4.73 9.06 -6.13
N ASN A 356 4.35 8.72 -7.36
CA ASN A 356 5.24 8.12 -8.36
C ASN A 356 6.53 8.92 -8.55
N ARG A 357 6.43 10.27 -8.62
CA ARG A 357 7.63 11.14 -8.70
C ARG A 357 8.55 11.00 -7.48
N LYS A 358 7.99 10.70 -6.31
CA LYS A 358 8.77 10.47 -5.09
C LYS A 358 9.38 9.08 -5.07
N ILE A 359 8.62 8.08 -5.49
CA ILE A 359 9.10 6.69 -5.61
C ILE A 359 10.23 6.61 -6.62
N GLU A 360 10.06 7.17 -7.83
CA GLU A 360 11.10 7.21 -8.85
C GLU A 360 12.42 7.78 -8.30
N LYS A 361 12.33 8.88 -7.57
CA LYS A 361 13.51 9.46 -6.90
C LYS A 361 14.13 8.49 -5.89
N SER A 362 13.33 7.73 -5.16
CA SER A 362 13.82 6.77 -4.16
C SER A 362 14.40 5.52 -4.83
N LEU A 363 13.74 5.00 -5.87
CA LEU A 363 14.25 3.91 -6.69
C LEU A 363 15.60 4.26 -7.31
N ARG A 364 15.73 5.43 -7.95
CA ARG A 364 17.00 5.89 -8.54
C ARG A 364 18.12 5.99 -7.51
N LYS A 365 17.83 6.41 -6.27
CA LYS A 365 18.80 6.39 -5.18
C LYS A 365 19.15 4.98 -4.72
N MET A 366 18.17 4.09 -4.67
CA MET A 366 18.36 2.70 -4.27
C MET A 366 19.23 1.97 -5.31
N PHE A 367 18.93 2.12 -6.59
CA PHE A 367 19.74 1.53 -7.66
C PHE A 367 21.14 2.17 -7.75
N LYS A 368 21.29 3.43 -7.36
CA LYS A 368 22.62 4.02 -7.18
C LYS A 368 23.46 3.31 -6.11
N LEU A 369 22.85 2.88 -5.03
CA LEU A 369 23.52 2.05 -4.02
C LEU A 369 23.79 0.66 -4.57
N TRP A 370 22.84 0.05 -5.24
CA TRP A 370 22.96 -1.29 -5.83
C TRP A 370 24.05 -1.34 -6.88
N CYS A 371 24.11 -0.37 -7.81
CA CYS A 371 25.14 -0.27 -8.83
C CYS A 371 26.54 0.07 -8.27
N SER A 372 26.67 0.48 -7.01
CA SER A 372 27.99 0.74 -6.42
C SER A 372 28.81 -0.52 -6.20
N PHE A 373 28.20 -1.69 -6.24
CA PHE A 373 28.89 -2.99 -6.21
C PHE A 373 29.11 -3.53 -7.61
N GLY A 374 30.36 -3.79 -7.96
CA GLY A 374 30.73 -4.36 -9.27
C GLY A 374 30.19 -5.78 -9.50
N THR A 375 29.80 -6.50 -8.45
CA THR A 375 29.13 -7.80 -8.52
C THR A 375 27.68 -7.69 -9.01
N ASN A 376 27.01 -6.57 -8.74
CA ASN A 376 25.63 -6.33 -9.14
C ASN A 376 25.54 -5.78 -10.56
N CYS A 377 26.41 -4.81 -10.86
CA CYS A 377 26.36 -4.09 -12.10
C CYS A 377 27.77 -3.75 -12.59
N SER A 378 28.03 -3.96 -13.89
CA SER A 378 29.33 -3.65 -14.51
C SER A 378 29.64 -2.15 -14.56
N ARG A 379 28.60 -1.29 -14.50
CA ARG A 379 28.71 0.16 -14.57
C ARG A 379 28.09 0.79 -13.32
N ALA A 380 28.89 1.52 -12.54
CA ALA A 380 28.44 2.21 -11.33
C ALA A 380 27.45 3.37 -11.61
N ASP A 381 27.40 3.88 -12.83
CA ASP A 381 26.52 4.97 -13.30
C ASP A 381 25.26 4.46 -14.02
N ALA A 382 25.10 3.16 -14.23
CA ALA A 382 23.97 2.55 -14.95
C ALA A 382 22.59 2.99 -14.38
N TYR A 383 22.50 3.32 -13.10
CA TYR A 383 21.26 3.82 -12.50
C TYR A 383 20.73 5.11 -13.13
N GLU A 384 21.55 5.87 -13.87
CA GLU A 384 21.16 7.12 -14.55
C GLU A 384 20.30 6.85 -15.79
N ASP A 385 20.58 5.73 -16.47
CA ASP A 385 19.90 5.31 -17.71
C ASP A 385 18.68 4.41 -17.44
N MET A 386 18.38 4.08 -16.16
CA MET A 386 17.21 3.27 -15.81
C MET A 386 15.91 4.04 -16.03
N ASP A 387 14.91 3.38 -16.63
CA ASP A 387 13.56 3.88 -16.78
C ASP A 387 12.61 3.12 -15.85
N PHE A 388 11.67 3.85 -15.23
CA PHE A 388 10.70 3.33 -14.27
C PHE A 388 9.29 3.62 -14.78
N GLN A 389 8.56 2.57 -15.19
CA GLN A 389 7.21 2.70 -15.71
C GLN A 389 6.19 2.27 -14.66
N PHE A 390 5.29 3.20 -14.33
CA PHE A 390 4.22 3.00 -13.37
C PHE A 390 2.89 2.80 -14.12
N SER A 391 2.21 1.70 -13.82
CA SER A 391 0.90 1.39 -14.39
C SER A 391 -0.13 1.28 -13.27
N VAL A 392 -1.25 1.94 -13.40
CA VAL A 392 -2.36 1.82 -12.44
C VAL A 392 -3.18 0.56 -12.72
N ASN A 393 -3.61 -0.10 -11.64
CA ASN A 393 -4.44 -1.29 -11.71
C ASN A 393 -5.92 -0.88 -11.80
N ILE A 394 -6.42 -0.72 -13.02
CA ILE A 394 -7.84 -0.42 -13.29
C ILE A 394 -8.46 -1.63 -13.99
N PRO A 395 -9.64 -2.11 -13.56
CA PRO A 395 -10.42 -3.07 -14.35
C PRO A 395 -10.67 -2.48 -15.73
N ARG A 396 -10.12 -3.11 -16.77
CA ARG A 396 -10.25 -2.63 -18.15
C ARG A 396 -11.37 -3.37 -18.86
N ASN A 397 -12.10 -2.64 -19.68
CA ASN A 397 -13.09 -3.24 -20.55
C ASN A 397 -12.40 -3.67 -21.87
N LEU A 398 -12.03 -4.94 -21.96
CA LEU A 398 -11.34 -5.50 -23.13
C LEU A 398 -12.11 -5.26 -24.44
N GLN A 399 -13.45 -5.21 -24.37
CA GLN A 399 -14.27 -4.92 -25.55
C GLN A 399 -14.11 -3.47 -26.01
N GLU A 400 -14.11 -2.51 -25.08
CA GLU A 400 -13.92 -1.09 -25.40
C GLU A 400 -12.50 -0.81 -25.91
N GLU A 401 -11.48 -1.49 -25.36
CA GLU A 401 -10.10 -1.42 -25.84
C GLU A 401 -9.99 -1.96 -27.29
N THR A 402 -10.58 -3.13 -27.54
CA THR A 402 -10.59 -3.74 -28.87
C THR A 402 -11.33 -2.86 -29.86
N ASP A 403 -12.50 -2.33 -29.51
CA ASP A 403 -13.26 -1.42 -30.36
C ASP A 403 -12.48 -0.13 -30.68
N THR A 404 -11.75 0.39 -29.70
CA THR A 404 -10.90 1.58 -29.87
C THR A 404 -9.72 1.29 -30.78
N ALA A 405 -9.06 0.15 -30.59
CA ALA A 405 -7.94 -0.28 -31.44
C ALA A 405 -8.41 -0.51 -32.89
N VAL A 406 -9.57 -1.15 -33.10
CA VAL A 406 -10.14 -1.35 -34.40
C VAL A 406 -10.51 -0.02 -35.07
N LYS A 407 -11.10 0.94 -34.35
CA LYS A 407 -11.43 2.28 -34.90
C LYS A 407 -10.18 3.11 -35.22
N ALA A 408 -9.06 2.83 -34.56
CA ALA A 408 -7.79 3.49 -34.82
C ALA A 408 -6.99 2.88 -35.99
N ASP A 409 -7.48 1.78 -36.58
CA ASP A 409 -6.82 1.11 -37.71
C ASP A 409 -6.70 2.07 -38.90
N GLY A 410 -5.51 2.13 -39.50
CA GLY A 410 -5.20 3.05 -40.58
C GLY A 410 -4.95 4.52 -40.15
N LEU A 411 -5.21 4.92 -38.90
CA LEU A 411 -4.93 6.26 -38.39
C LEU A 411 -3.60 6.35 -37.65
N ILE A 412 -3.16 5.24 -37.04
CA ILE A 412 -1.95 5.12 -36.26
C ILE A 412 -1.13 3.90 -36.69
N SER A 413 0.15 3.85 -36.32
CA SER A 413 1.00 2.69 -36.62
C SER A 413 0.45 1.41 -35.94
N LYS A 414 0.71 0.23 -36.54
CA LYS A 414 0.30 -1.07 -35.98
C LYS A 414 0.86 -1.29 -34.57
N ARG A 415 2.09 -0.89 -34.35
CA ARG A 415 2.73 -0.91 -33.03
C ARG A 415 1.94 -0.11 -31.99
N THR A 416 1.55 1.12 -32.34
CA THR A 416 0.73 1.96 -31.44
C THR A 416 -0.66 1.38 -31.24
N GLN A 417 -1.26 0.80 -32.29
CA GLN A 417 -2.55 0.13 -32.18
C GLN A 417 -2.52 -1.05 -31.21
N LEU A 418 -1.49 -1.91 -31.29
CA LEU A 418 -1.29 -3.03 -30.38
C LEU A 418 -1.01 -2.55 -28.95
N SER A 419 -0.30 -1.42 -28.77
CA SER A 419 -0.06 -0.83 -27.44
C SER A 419 -1.31 -0.29 -26.75
N LEU A 420 -2.44 -0.13 -27.45
CA LEU A 420 -3.73 0.21 -26.88
C LEU A 420 -4.43 -0.99 -26.21
N LEU A 421 -3.97 -2.21 -26.51
CA LEU A 421 -4.57 -3.44 -26.02
C LEU A 421 -3.85 -3.90 -24.75
N SER A 422 -4.53 -3.89 -23.62
CA SER A 422 -3.93 -4.22 -22.32
C SER A 422 -3.51 -5.70 -22.19
N TYR A 423 -4.06 -6.57 -23.01
CA TYR A 423 -3.71 -7.99 -23.06
C TYR A 423 -2.54 -8.31 -24.01
N VAL A 424 -1.95 -7.30 -24.64
CA VAL A 424 -0.71 -7.39 -25.44
C VAL A 424 0.43 -6.75 -24.62
N PRO A 425 1.19 -7.55 -23.86
CA PRO A 425 2.21 -7.02 -22.97
C PRO A 425 3.43 -6.45 -23.71
N ASP A 426 3.73 -7.00 -24.89
CA ASP A 426 4.84 -6.56 -25.75
C ASP A 426 4.35 -6.41 -27.19
N PRO A 427 4.07 -5.17 -27.65
CA PRO A 427 3.63 -4.92 -29.01
C PRO A 427 4.66 -5.29 -30.11
N ASP A 428 5.95 -5.27 -29.79
CA ASP A 428 7.01 -5.60 -30.75
C ASP A 428 7.08 -7.13 -30.95
N ALA A 429 7.07 -7.91 -29.86
CA ALA A 429 6.97 -9.37 -29.94
C ALA A 429 5.69 -9.83 -30.62
N GLU A 430 4.56 -9.18 -30.37
CA GLU A 430 3.28 -9.48 -31.02
C GLU A 430 3.32 -9.18 -32.52
N MET A 431 3.98 -8.10 -32.93
CA MET A 431 4.19 -7.79 -34.35
C MET A 431 5.03 -8.85 -35.05
N GLU A 432 6.10 -9.34 -34.43
CA GLU A 432 6.92 -10.42 -34.98
C GLU A 432 6.11 -11.73 -35.11
N GLN A 433 5.27 -12.03 -34.11
CA GLN A 433 4.41 -13.21 -34.15
C GLN A 433 3.37 -13.13 -35.26
N ILE A 434 2.70 -11.98 -35.42
CA ILE A 434 1.74 -11.73 -36.51
C ILE A 434 2.39 -11.89 -37.88
N GLU A 435 3.61 -11.37 -38.06
CA GLU A 435 4.33 -11.49 -39.34
C GLU A 435 4.71 -12.95 -39.62
N LYS A 436 5.13 -13.70 -38.60
CA LYS A 436 5.43 -15.13 -38.71
C LYS A 436 4.19 -15.96 -39.10
N GLU A 437 3.05 -15.71 -38.44
CA GLU A 437 1.78 -16.38 -38.74
C GLU A 437 1.31 -16.06 -40.18
N ARG A 438 1.47 -14.80 -40.62
CA ARG A 438 1.19 -14.41 -41.98
C ARG A 438 2.02 -15.17 -43.02
N GLN A 439 3.33 -15.33 -42.78
CA GLN A 439 4.22 -16.09 -43.65
C GLN A 439 3.85 -17.58 -43.68
N GLU A 440 3.47 -18.16 -42.56
CA GLU A 440 3.01 -19.55 -42.48
C GLU A 440 1.70 -19.74 -43.22
N ASP A 441 0.76 -18.82 -43.13
CA ASP A 441 -0.51 -18.87 -43.83
C ASP A 441 -0.34 -18.68 -45.35
N GLU A 442 0.50 -17.75 -45.78
CA GLU A 442 0.86 -17.58 -47.19
C GLU A 442 1.52 -18.86 -47.75
N ALA A 443 2.41 -19.49 -46.99
CA ALA A 443 3.02 -20.76 -47.37
C ALA A 443 2.00 -21.91 -47.47
N ARG A 444 1.05 -22.01 -46.53
CA ARG A 444 -0.05 -23.00 -46.56
C ARG A 444 -1.00 -22.76 -47.77
N GLN A 445 -1.33 -21.51 -48.06
CA GLN A 445 -2.16 -21.16 -49.23
C GLN A 445 -1.46 -21.51 -50.54
N ALA A 446 -0.16 -21.19 -50.65
CA ALA A 446 0.62 -21.57 -51.83
C ALA A 446 0.67 -23.09 -52.02
N GLN A 447 0.85 -23.84 -50.93
CA GLN A 447 0.85 -25.32 -50.95
C GLN A 447 -0.51 -25.91 -51.39
N SER A 448 -1.63 -25.26 -50.93
CA SER A 448 -2.98 -25.70 -51.25
C SER A 448 -3.38 -25.37 -52.73
N LEU A 449 -2.91 -24.25 -53.26
CA LEU A 449 -3.20 -23.80 -54.62
C LEU A 449 -2.46 -24.58 -55.72
N TYR A 450 -1.26 -25.08 -55.41
CA TYR A 450 -0.36 -25.72 -56.37
C TYR A 450 -0.30 -27.26 -56.28
N GLY A 451 -1.19 -27.90 -55.48
CA GLY A 451 -1.45 -29.35 -55.54
C GLY A 451 -0.23 -30.26 -55.43
N GLY A 452 0.82 -29.83 -54.77
CA GLY A 452 2.04 -30.60 -54.53
C GLY A 452 3.16 -30.35 -55.54
N ASP A 453 3.06 -29.46 -56.49
CA ASP A 453 4.18 -29.06 -57.36
C ASP A 453 5.07 -28.04 -56.66
N VAL A 454 6.04 -28.59 -55.93
CA VAL A 454 7.02 -27.85 -55.08
C VAL A 454 7.83 -26.86 -55.93
N GLN A 455 8.08 -27.14 -57.22
CA GLN A 455 8.86 -26.25 -58.07
C GLN A 455 8.12 -25.00 -58.47
N ALA A 456 6.82 -25.09 -58.69
CA ALA A 456 5.97 -23.92 -58.97
C ALA A 456 5.80 -23.03 -57.73
N ALA A 457 5.64 -23.62 -56.54
CA ALA A 457 5.56 -22.91 -55.27
C ALA A 457 6.85 -22.16 -54.94
N VAL A 458 8.00 -22.78 -55.16
CA VAL A 458 9.34 -22.16 -54.95
C VAL A 458 9.54 -20.98 -55.91
N ALA A 459 9.19 -21.13 -57.21
CA ALA A 459 9.35 -20.04 -58.17
C ALA A 459 8.52 -18.79 -57.84
N ILE A 460 7.36 -18.95 -57.21
CA ILE A 460 6.49 -17.83 -56.78
C ILE A 460 7.02 -17.16 -55.51
N LEU A 461 7.50 -17.94 -54.54
CA LEU A 461 8.12 -17.41 -53.35
C LEU A 461 9.40 -16.62 -53.69
N GLU A 462 10.21 -17.12 -54.63
CA GLU A 462 11.39 -16.38 -55.12
C GLU A 462 11.02 -15.11 -55.88
N ALA A 463 9.93 -15.13 -56.69
CA ALA A 463 9.42 -13.96 -57.37
C ALA A 463 8.82 -12.91 -56.41
N ALA A 464 8.35 -13.34 -55.23
CA ALA A 464 7.90 -12.46 -54.13
C ALA A 464 9.02 -11.97 -53.24
N GLY A 465 10.27 -12.31 -53.56
CA GLY A 465 11.47 -11.82 -52.81
C GLY A 465 11.89 -12.68 -51.64
N TYR A 466 11.36 -13.88 -51.46
CA TYR A 466 11.75 -14.81 -50.40
C TYR A 466 12.86 -15.74 -50.87
N THR A 467 13.84 -15.98 -50.03
CA THR A 467 14.91 -16.95 -50.26
C THR A 467 14.47 -18.32 -49.72
N VAL A 468 14.18 -19.25 -50.62
CA VAL A 468 13.75 -20.61 -50.23
C VAL A 468 14.97 -21.51 -50.16
N SER A 469 15.27 -22.03 -48.98
CA SER A 469 16.33 -23.03 -48.74
C SER A 469 15.72 -24.40 -48.41
N ARG A 470 16.28 -25.44 -49.00
CA ARG A 470 15.90 -26.83 -48.68
C ARG A 470 16.42 -27.19 -47.30
N LYS A 471 15.54 -27.44 -46.32
CA LYS A 471 15.93 -27.97 -45.03
C LYS A 471 16.31 -29.47 -45.23
N GLU A 472 17.59 -29.79 -45.15
CA GLU A 472 18.04 -31.18 -45.05
C GLU A 472 17.54 -31.77 -43.72
N VAL A 473 16.69 -32.77 -43.81
CA VAL A 473 16.29 -33.59 -42.68
C VAL A 473 17.49 -34.49 -42.39
N ILE A 474 18.21 -34.23 -41.33
CA ILE A 474 19.18 -35.17 -40.78
C ILE A 474 18.34 -36.30 -40.17
N GLU A 475 18.30 -37.44 -40.82
CA GLU A 475 17.84 -38.68 -40.22
C GLU A 475 18.89 -39.05 -39.14
N ASP A 476 18.54 -38.88 -37.89
CA ASP A 476 19.28 -39.47 -36.76
C ASP A 476 19.20 -41.01 -36.91
N GLY A 477 20.28 -41.61 -37.43
CA GLY A 477 20.44 -43.04 -37.46
C GLY A 477 20.60 -43.55 -36.03
N GLU A 478 19.69 -44.41 -35.62
CA GLU A 478 19.87 -45.31 -34.49
C GLU A 478 21.13 -46.16 -34.74
N GLU A 479 22.20 -45.91 -34.01
CA GLU A 479 23.26 -46.95 -33.81
C GLU A 479 22.99 -47.63 -32.47
N ASP A 480 22.38 -48.77 -32.64
CA ASP A 480 22.38 -49.87 -31.69
C ASP A 480 23.81 -50.45 -31.60
N THR A 481 24.50 -50.34 -30.49
CA THR A 481 25.65 -51.16 -30.15
C THR A 481 25.50 -51.65 -28.73
N ALA A 482 25.07 -52.92 -28.69
CA ALA A 482 25.29 -53.80 -27.57
C ALA A 482 26.79 -54.25 -27.52
N GLU A 483 27.24 -54.67 -26.29
CA GLU A 483 28.43 -55.47 -25.94
C GLU A 483 29.76 -54.68 -25.87
N GLU A 484 30.36 -54.55 -24.67
CA GLU A 484 30.96 -55.47 -23.69
C GLU A 484 31.13 -54.76 -22.31
#